data_1f0e132f43062b88b955ec0c976dc17f
#
_entry.id   1f0e132f43062b88b955ec0c976dc17f
#
_cell.length_a   1.000
_cell.length_b   1.000
_cell.length_c   1.000
_cell.angle_alpha   90.00
_cell.angle_beta   90.00
_cell.angle_gamma   90.00
#
_symmetry.space_group_name_H-M   'P 1'
#
loop_
_entity.id
_entity.type
_entity.pdbx_description
1 polymer ?
#
loop_
_entity_poly.entity_id
_entity_poly.type
_entity_poly.pdbx_seq_one_letter_code
_entity_poly.pdbx_strand_id
1 'polypeptide(L)'
;MINLIDYVKANGNYVLEEKKMNEIDDMIFARLSYMPFKYIDMCANETIESIATKMKDLEQAKYIWADDKPFLQELGKAKRYKDIAVTDYVEILDNSAEKQFAAITISLPNIKYISYRGTDSTLVGWKEDFNMSFMENVPSQIESVVYLNDVAKKYKEDFILGGHSKGGNLAVYAAVFCEDEIKPKIKKIINADGPGFDKSVIQTPEYRKVLKKIETYIPQSSVVGRLLEHEEEYQVIKSNQKGFMQHDIFSWEIEGDKLIRIERVTTNSEIFNGILRDWLKNTTPEERKDFIDMLYEIILTTKATEVSDFRIDTVKKIGQILTTYKNRKEEDKKEIEKMIKLLISSTIKIIRESRRNEKVKWHNQAPIRIHLNKSIHMGVFIWEEYQ
;
A
#
# COMPACT_ATOMS: atom_id res chain seq x y z
N MET A 1 -15.42 14.51 -11.66
CA MET A 1 -14.97 13.98 -10.36
C MET A 1 -13.58 14.51 -10.15
N ILE A 2 -13.27 14.99 -8.95
CA ILE A 2 -12.01 15.67 -8.64
C ILE A 2 -11.10 14.62 -7.99
N ASN A 3 -9.88 14.45 -8.52
CA ASN A 3 -8.82 13.64 -7.94
C ASN A 3 -7.77 14.52 -7.22
N LEU A 4 -6.66 13.93 -6.73
CA LEU A 4 -5.60 14.68 -6.03
C LEU A 4 -5.00 15.79 -6.91
N ILE A 5 -4.75 15.53 -8.20
CA ILE A 5 -4.17 16.53 -9.12
C ILE A 5 -5.16 17.67 -9.35
N ASP A 6 -6.43 17.37 -9.54
CA ASP A 6 -7.48 18.38 -9.71
C ASP A 6 -7.64 19.21 -8.44
N TYR A 7 -7.53 18.57 -7.26
CA TYR A 7 -7.56 19.30 -5.98
C TYR A 7 -6.39 20.28 -5.86
N VAL A 8 -5.17 19.87 -6.22
CA VAL A 8 -4.00 20.76 -6.22
C VAL A 8 -4.21 21.96 -7.13
N LYS A 9 -4.73 21.75 -8.34
CA LYS A 9 -5.04 22.84 -9.29
C LYS A 9 -6.09 23.81 -8.74
N ALA A 10 -7.13 23.30 -8.10
CA ALA A 10 -8.24 24.10 -7.58
C ALA A 10 -7.86 24.87 -6.29
N ASN A 11 -7.07 24.26 -5.40
CA ASN A 11 -6.78 24.79 -4.07
C ASN A 11 -5.33 25.29 -3.90
N GLY A 12 -4.47 25.10 -4.90
CA GLY A 12 -3.05 25.41 -4.83
C GLY A 12 -2.70 26.89 -4.63
N ASN A 13 -3.65 27.81 -4.78
CA ASN A 13 -3.45 29.24 -4.53
C ASN A 13 -3.58 29.63 -3.04
N TYR A 14 -4.18 28.80 -2.20
CA TYR A 14 -4.37 29.05 -0.77
C TYR A 14 -3.22 28.44 0.03
N VAL A 15 -2.42 29.27 0.68
CA VAL A 15 -1.33 28.77 1.56
C VAL A 15 -1.91 28.10 2.81
N LEU A 16 -1.08 27.29 3.51
CA LEU A 16 -1.51 26.51 4.68
C LEU A 16 -1.96 27.41 5.85
N GLU A 17 -1.48 28.64 5.92
CA GLU A 17 -1.89 29.65 6.92
C GLU A 17 -3.30 30.20 6.65
N GLU A 18 -3.69 30.34 5.38
CA GLU A 18 -5.01 30.81 4.96
C GLU A 18 -6.04 29.69 5.03
N LYS A 19 -5.67 28.50 4.57
CA LYS A 19 -6.52 27.32 4.59
C LYS A 19 -5.77 26.18 5.24
N LYS A 20 -6.13 25.84 6.47
CA LYS A 20 -5.46 24.79 7.26
C LYS A 20 -5.35 23.48 6.50
N MET A 21 -4.34 22.73 6.86
CA MET A 21 -4.14 21.35 6.38
C MET A 21 -5.38 20.49 6.63
N ASN A 22 -5.74 19.67 5.67
CA ASN A 22 -6.86 18.75 5.70
C ASN A 22 -6.46 17.34 5.22
N GLU A 23 -7.39 16.41 5.19
CA GLU A 23 -7.13 15.02 4.85
C GLU A 23 -6.63 14.82 3.40
N ILE A 24 -6.93 15.75 2.47
CA ILE A 24 -6.40 15.66 1.11
C ILE A 24 -4.91 16.02 1.09
N ASP A 25 -4.49 16.98 1.90
CA ASP A 25 -3.07 17.27 2.10
C ASP A 25 -2.33 16.06 2.68
N ASP A 26 -2.96 15.30 3.60
CA ASP A 26 -2.39 14.05 4.12
C ASP A 26 -2.16 13.03 3.00
N MET A 27 -3.11 12.87 2.08
CA MET A 27 -2.97 11.97 0.93
C MET A 27 -1.88 12.46 -0.03
N ILE A 28 -1.81 13.77 -0.27
CA ILE A 28 -0.76 14.40 -1.08
C ILE A 28 0.62 14.13 -0.49
N PHE A 29 0.80 14.34 0.81
CA PHE A 29 2.08 14.10 1.47
C PHE A 29 2.42 12.62 1.56
N ALA A 30 1.45 11.74 1.80
CA ALA A 30 1.66 10.30 1.74
C ALA A 30 2.13 9.86 0.33
N ARG A 31 1.60 10.46 -0.74
CA ARG A 31 2.01 10.16 -2.11
C ARG A 31 3.37 10.74 -2.48
N LEU A 32 3.76 11.86 -1.91
CA LEU A 32 5.01 12.55 -2.24
C LEU A 32 6.25 11.66 -2.03
N SER A 33 6.22 10.73 -1.07
CA SER A 33 7.33 9.79 -0.82
C SER A 33 7.62 8.83 -1.99
N TYR A 34 6.70 8.72 -2.97
CA TYR A 34 6.89 7.88 -4.15
C TYR A 34 7.69 8.54 -5.28
N MET A 35 8.00 9.82 -5.13
CA MET A 35 8.81 10.52 -6.13
C MET A 35 10.21 9.90 -6.23
N PRO A 36 10.77 9.79 -7.43
CA PRO A 36 12.02 9.07 -7.67
C PRO A 36 13.26 9.92 -7.28
N PHE A 37 13.37 10.27 -6.00
CA PHE A 37 14.42 11.15 -5.45
C PHE A 37 15.83 10.66 -5.75
N LYS A 38 16.04 9.35 -5.89
CA LYS A 38 17.36 8.77 -6.20
C LYS A 38 17.98 9.24 -7.52
N TYR A 39 17.18 9.85 -8.41
CA TYR A 39 17.66 10.34 -9.70
C TYR A 39 18.02 11.84 -9.69
N ILE A 40 17.92 12.51 -8.55
CA ILE A 40 18.31 13.90 -8.38
C ILE A 40 19.22 14.08 -7.18
N ASP A 41 20.08 15.11 -7.22
CA ASP A 41 20.86 15.49 -6.05
C ASP A 41 19.95 16.25 -5.07
N MET A 42 19.63 15.62 -3.95
CA MET A 42 18.85 16.21 -2.87
C MET A 42 19.77 17.06 -1.99
N CYS A 43 19.51 18.36 -1.96
CA CYS A 43 20.14 19.27 -0.99
C CYS A 43 19.41 19.21 0.36
N ALA A 44 20.05 19.68 1.42
CA ALA A 44 19.37 19.95 2.68
C ALA A 44 18.26 21.00 2.44
N ASN A 45 17.03 20.73 2.88
CA ASN A 45 15.86 21.61 2.69
C ASN A 45 15.49 21.89 1.22
N GLU A 46 15.48 20.86 0.39
CA GLU A 46 15.04 20.96 -1.00
C GLU A 46 13.53 21.28 -1.06
N THR A 47 13.13 22.32 -1.78
CA THR A 47 11.69 22.67 -1.90
C THR A 47 11.01 21.79 -2.95
N ILE A 48 9.69 21.62 -2.82
CA ILE A 48 8.87 20.89 -3.81
C ILE A 48 9.01 21.51 -5.21
N GLU A 49 9.10 22.85 -5.32
CA GLU A 49 9.34 23.56 -6.59
C GLU A 49 10.69 23.17 -7.20
N SER A 50 11.74 23.14 -6.39
CA SER A 50 13.07 22.75 -6.84
C SER A 50 13.11 21.28 -7.27
N ILE A 51 12.48 20.37 -6.48
CA ILE A 51 12.35 18.95 -6.80
C ILE A 51 11.61 18.77 -8.14
N ALA A 52 10.47 19.45 -8.31
CA ALA A 52 9.69 19.39 -9.54
C ALA A 52 10.49 19.89 -10.74
N THR A 53 11.30 20.94 -10.55
CA THR A 53 12.19 21.48 -11.59
C THR A 53 13.28 20.49 -11.97
N LYS A 54 13.97 19.91 -11.00
CA LYS A 54 15.03 18.90 -11.21
C LYS A 54 14.51 17.64 -11.91
N MET A 55 13.26 17.26 -11.61
CA MET A 55 12.63 16.06 -12.17
C MET A 55 11.84 16.32 -13.46
N LYS A 56 11.78 17.54 -13.97
CA LYS A 56 10.97 17.93 -15.13
C LYS A 56 11.26 17.07 -16.36
N ASP A 57 12.54 16.87 -16.66
CA ASP A 57 13.00 16.14 -17.85
C ASP A 57 13.23 14.64 -17.57
N LEU A 58 12.93 14.17 -16.35
CA LEU A 58 13.03 12.76 -16.02
C LEU A 58 12.00 11.95 -16.83
N GLU A 59 12.44 10.83 -17.40
CA GLU A 59 11.58 9.94 -18.18
C GLU A 59 10.42 9.39 -17.35
N GLN A 60 9.25 9.24 -17.99
CA GLN A 60 8.05 8.69 -17.33
C GLN A 60 8.30 7.31 -16.72
N ALA A 61 9.10 6.47 -17.34
CA ALA A 61 9.44 5.14 -16.87
C ALA A 61 10.20 5.10 -15.51
N LYS A 62 10.67 6.26 -15.02
CA LYS A 62 11.30 6.38 -13.70
C LYS A 62 10.28 6.58 -12.57
N TYR A 63 9.05 6.92 -12.91
CA TYR A 63 7.96 7.05 -11.95
C TYR A 63 7.20 5.73 -11.84
N ILE A 64 6.65 5.46 -10.64
CA ILE A 64 5.93 4.21 -10.39
C ILE A 64 4.56 4.23 -11.08
N TRP A 65 3.84 5.36 -10.98
CA TRP A 65 2.53 5.54 -11.59
C TRP A 65 2.53 6.64 -12.65
N ALA A 66 1.63 6.54 -13.62
CA ALA A 66 1.52 7.51 -14.70
C ALA A 66 1.24 8.94 -14.20
N ASP A 67 0.47 9.06 -13.12
CA ASP A 67 0.05 10.33 -12.54
C ASP A 67 1.11 10.99 -11.63
N ASP A 68 2.18 10.29 -11.24
CA ASP A 68 3.21 10.82 -10.35
C ASP A 68 3.93 12.05 -10.93
N LYS A 69 4.31 12.00 -12.21
CA LYS A 69 5.00 13.11 -12.85
C LYS A 69 4.12 14.36 -12.98
N PRO A 70 2.91 14.30 -13.55
CA PRO A 70 2.02 15.46 -13.58
C PRO A 70 1.65 15.95 -12.17
N PHE A 71 1.45 15.07 -11.20
CA PHE A 71 1.19 15.43 -9.81
C PHE A 71 2.32 16.28 -9.22
N LEU A 72 3.58 15.83 -9.32
CA LEU A 72 4.73 16.59 -8.83
C LEU A 72 4.85 17.95 -9.53
N GLN A 73 4.62 18.00 -10.85
CA GLN A 73 4.69 19.26 -11.61
C GLN A 73 3.61 20.26 -11.16
N GLU A 74 2.41 19.81 -10.80
CA GLU A 74 1.38 20.69 -10.27
C GLU A 74 1.69 21.13 -8.84
N LEU A 75 2.24 20.27 -7.98
CA LEU A 75 2.69 20.64 -6.64
C LEU A 75 3.77 21.72 -6.68
N GLY A 76 4.75 21.60 -7.61
CA GLY A 76 5.81 22.60 -7.77
C GLY A 76 5.37 23.97 -8.24
N LYS A 77 4.15 24.12 -8.82
CA LYS A 77 3.56 25.38 -9.22
C LYS A 77 2.63 25.99 -8.16
N ALA A 78 2.08 25.13 -7.29
CA ALA A 78 1.03 25.52 -6.36
C ALA A 78 1.61 26.27 -5.14
N LYS A 79 1.17 27.50 -4.87
CA LYS A 79 1.61 28.29 -3.70
C LYS A 79 1.48 27.54 -2.37
N ARG A 80 0.47 26.67 -2.27
CA ARG A 80 0.21 25.86 -1.08
C ARG A 80 1.35 24.92 -0.75
N TYR A 81 2.08 24.41 -1.77
CA TYR A 81 3.03 23.32 -1.62
C TYR A 81 4.45 23.65 -2.06
N LYS A 82 4.62 24.55 -3.05
CA LYS A 82 5.88 24.74 -3.76
C LYS A 82 7.08 25.08 -2.87
N ASP A 83 6.86 25.89 -1.82
CA ASP A 83 7.89 26.37 -0.89
C ASP A 83 8.12 25.41 0.30
N ILE A 84 7.36 24.31 0.39
CA ILE A 84 7.53 23.30 1.44
C ILE A 84 8.83 22.54 1.20
N ALA A 85 9.66 22.47 2.24
CA ALA A 85 10.93 21.74 2.18
C ALA A 85 10.73 20.25 2.45
N VAL A 86 11.44 19.44 1.66
CA VAL A 86 11.58 17.99 1.81
C VAL A 86 13.02 17.70 2.24
N THR A 87 13.18 16.93 3.32
CA THR A 87 14.47 16.63 3.94
C THR A 87 14.57 15.15 4.27
N ASP A 88 15.72 14.75 4.77
CA ASP A 88 15.97 13.43 5.35
C ASP A 88 15.57 12.26 4.45
N TYR A 89 15.66 12.44 3.13
CA TYR A 89 15.38 11.35 2.21
C TYR A 89 16.31 10.16 2.45
N VAL A 90 15.69 8.98 2.59
CA VAL A 90 16.37 7.68 2.68
C VAL A 90 15.70 6.72 1.71
N GLU A 91 16.48 5.97 0.94
CA GLU A 91 16.04 4.83 0.14
C GLU A 91 17.02 3.68 0.32
N ILE A 92 16.51 2.52 0.71
CA ILE A 92 17.27 1.30 0.92
C ILE A 92 16.62 0.18 0.11
N LEU A 93 17.42 -0.45 -0.74
CA LEU A 93 17.05 -1.67 -1.46
C LEU A 93 18.13 -2.71 -1.16
N ASP A 94 17.79 -3.70 -0.37
CA ASP A 94 18.70 -4.80 0.02
C ASP A 94 18.04 -6.14 -0.30
N ASN A 95 18.54 -6.77 -1.37
CA ASN A 95 18.04 -8.07 -1.83
C ASN A 95 18.38 -9.19 -0.85
N SER A 96 19.48 -9.08 -0.09
CA SER A 96 19.91 -10.12 0.85
C SER A 96 19.09 -10.12 2.12
N ALA A 97 18.67 -8.93 2.56
CA ALA A 97 17.78 -8.74 3.70
C ALA A 97 16.29 -8.73 3.29
N GLU A 98 15.98 -8.90 2.01
CA GLU A 98 14.60 -8.76 1.46
C GLU A 98 13.92 -7.46 1.92
N LYS A 99 14.69 -6.34 1.90
CA LYS A 99 14.25 -5.03 2.39
C LYS A 99 14.10 -4.02 1.27
N GLN A 100 12.93 -3.41 1.19
CA GLN A 100 12.67 -2.23 0.37
C GLN A 100 12.05 -1.14 1.25
N PHE A 101 12.82 -0.10 1.53
CA PHE A 101 12.42 1.01 2.40
C PHE A 101 12.71 2.36 1.74
N ALA A 102 11.80 3.31 1.87
CA ALA A 102 12.09 4.71 1.61
C ALA A 102 11.19 5.61 2.47
N ALA A 103 11.73 6.75 2.86
CA ALA A 103 11.02 7.77 3.61
C ALA A 103 11.56 9.17 3.32
N ILE A 104 10.72 10.16 3.58
CA ILE A 104 11.06 11.58 3.54
C ILE A 104 10.46 12.30 4.74
N THR A 105 11.05 13.40 5.13
CA THR A 105 10.49 14.36 6.09
C THR A 105 10.06 15.63 5.37
N ILE A 106 8.83 16.06 5.55
CA ILE A 106 8.23 17.25 4.94
C ILE A 106 8.08 18.30 6.04
N SER A 107 8.63 19.48 5.81
CA SER A 107 8.65 20.57 6.79
C SER A 107 7.42 21.45 6.62
N LEU A 108 6.43 21.30 7.50
CA LEU A 108 5.24 22.12 7.56
C LEU A 108 5.37 23.18 8.68
N PRO A 109 4.54 24.23 8.71
CA PRO A 109 4.54 25.19 9.80
C PRO A 109 4.32 24.50 11.16
N ASN A 110 5.33 24.56 12.03
CA ASN A 110 5.33 24.02 13.40
C ASN A 110 5.14 22.49 13.54
N ILE A 111 5.20 21.72 12.45
CA ILE A 111 5.05 20.27 12.48
C ILE A 111 5.88 19.63 11.36
N LYS A 112 6.40 18.44 11.59
CA LYS A 112 7.06 17.62 10.57
C LYS A 112 6.11 16.50 10.13
N TYR A 113 5.92 16.35 8.83
CA TYR A 113 5.21 15.20 8.28
C TYR A 113 6.24 14.18 7.81
N ILE A 114 6.26 13.01 8.41
CA ILE A 114 7.10 11.89 7.99
C ILE A 114 6.28 11.01 7.04
N SER A 115 6.72 10.93 5.78
CA SER A 115 6.05 10.14 4.75
C SER A 115 6.86 8.90 4.43
N TYR A 116 6.28 7.73 4.69
CA TYR A 116 6.83 6.44 4.35
C TYR A 116 6.30 5.97 3.00
N ARG A 117 7.22 5.55 2.13
CA ARG A 117 6.88 5.01 0.81
C ARG A 117 6.41 3.56 0.96
N GLY A 118 5.34 3.21 0.27
CA GLY A 118 4.92 1.84 0.07
C GLY A 118 5.80 1.10 -0.92
N THR A 119 5.33 -0.07 -1.34
CA THR A 119 6.05 -0.93 -2.27
C THR A 119 6.20 -0.27 -3.64
N ASP A 120 7.40 -0.36 -4.19
CA ASP A 120 7.70 0.05 -5.55
C ASP A 120 7.48 -1.10 -6.56
N SER A 121 7.99 -0.97 -7.79
CA SER A 121 7.86 -2.00 -8.82
C SER A 121 8.81 -3.19 -8.64
N THR A 122 9.69 -3.18 -7.63
CA THR A 122 10.72 -4.22 -7.45
C THR A 122 10.13 -5.54 -6.93
N LEU A 123 10.67 -6.65 -7.40
CA LEU A 123 10.26 -7.97 -6.92
C LEU A 123 10.62 -8.19 -5.44
N VAL A 124 11.69 -7.57 -4.94
CA VAL A 124 12.06 -7.66 -3.53
C VAL A 124 11.06 -6.92 -2.64
N GLY A 125 10.52 -5.78 -3.09
CA GLY A 125 9.45 -5.08 -2.38
C GLY A 125 8.18 -5.94 -2.27
N TRP A 126 7.78 -6.58 -3.36
CA TRP A 126 6.65 -7.52 -3.36
C TRP A 126 6.90 -8.74 -2.48
N LYS A 127 8.14 -9.28 -2.48
CA LYS A 127 8.52 -10.36 -1.58
C LYS A 127 8.35 -9.94 -0.11
N GLU A 128 8.81 -8.75 0.25
CA GLU A 128 8.67 -8.21 1.60
C GLU A 128 7.20 -8.03 2.02
N ASP A 129 6.33 -7.62 1.10
CA ASP A 129 4.88 -7.53 1.37
C ASP A 129 4.28 -8.91 1.70
N PHE A 130 4.65 -9.94 0.95
CA PHE A 130 4.21 -11.30 1.25
C PHE A 130 4.78 -11.83 2.58
N ASN A 131 6.01 -11.43 2.93
CA ASN A 131 6.64 -11.80 4.18
C ASN A 131 5.85 -11.31 5.41
N MET A 132 5.09 -10.21 5.31
CA MET A 132 4.19 -9.73 6.37
C MET A 132 3.15 -10.79 6.79
N SER A 133 2.85 -11.78 5.95
CA SER A 133 1.88 -12.83 6.26
C SER A 133 2.42 -13.91 7.20
N PHE A 134 3.74 -13.95 7.47
CA PHE A 134 4.36 -14.99 8.29
C PHE A 134 5.50 -14.49 9.19
N MET A 135 6.07 -13.32 8.92
CA MET A 135 7.07 -12.71 9.81
C MET A 135 6.37 -11.86 10.87
N GLU A 136 6.89 -11.89 12.08
CA GLU A 136 6.43 -11.01 13.17
C GLU A 136 6.61 -9.54 12.80
N ASN A 137 7.75 -9.23 12.19
CA ASN A 137 8.07 -7.93 11.62
C ASN A 137 8.97 -8.10 10.39
N VAL A 138 8.78 -7.25 9.39
CA VAL A 138 9.63 -7.21 8.19
C VAL A 138 10.72 -6.15 8.34
N PRO A 139 11.84 -6.27 7.60
CA PRO A 139 12.98 -5.36 7.74
C PRO A 139 12.63 -3.88 7.57
N SER A 140 11.72 -3.53 6.65
CA SER A 140 11.27 -2.14 6.47
C SER A 140 10.49 -1.59 7.65
N GLN A 141 9.77 -2.42 8.42
CA GLN A 141 9.11 -2.00 9.66
C GLN A 141 10.14 -1.58 10.71
N ILE A 142 11.19 -2.38 10.91
CA ILE A 142 12.29 -2.02 11.81
C ILE A 142 12.95 -0.71 11.37
N GLU A 143 13.22 -0.57 10.06
CA GLU A 143 13.83 0.63 9.49
C GLU A 143 12.96 1.87 9.69
N SER A 144 11.63 1.73 9.65
CA SER A 144 10.70 2.84 9.88
C SER A 144 10.80 3.41 11.29
N VAL A 145 11.02 2.55 12.29
CA VAL A 145 11.27 2.96 13.68
C VAL A 145 12.61 3.68 13.81
N VAL A 146 13.68 3.14 13.21
CA VAL A 146 15.00 3.77 13.21
C VAL A 146 14.92 5.16 12.58
N TYR A 147 14.29 5.28 11.42
CA TYR A 147 14.11 6.55 10.74
C TYR A 147 13.38 7.58 11.62
N LEU A 148 12.25 7.21 12.22
CA LEU A 148 11.50 8.11 13.11
C LEU A 148 12.33 8.57 14.31
N ASN A 149 13.02 7.64 14.98
CA ASN A 149 13.86 7.96 16.13
C ASN A 149 14.99 8.92 15.75
N ASP A 150 15.62 8.74 14.59
CA ASP A 150 16.71 9.61 14.13
C ASP A 150 16.20 10.99 13.70
N VAL A 151 15.05 11.08 13.03
CA VAL A 151 14.40 12.35 12.71
C VAL A 151 13.99 13.10 13.99
N ALA A 152 13.45 12.40 14.98
CA ALA A 152 13.03 13.01 16.25
C ALA A 152 14.18 13.56 17.10
N LYS A 153 15.41 13.07 16.89
CA LYS A 153 16.62 13.67 17.50
C LYS A 153 17.02 15.01 16.86
N LYS A 154 16.71 15.16 15.55
CA LYS A 154 17.05 16.38 14.80
C LYS A 154 16.03 17.51 15.02
N TYR A 155 14.74 17.15 15.17
CA TYR A 155 13.64 18.10 15.18
C TYR A 155 12.91 18.09 16.51
N LYS A 156 12.56 19.31 17.00
CA LYS A 156 11.85 19.50 18.26
C LYS A 156 10.33 19.55 18.07
N GLU A 157 9.89 19.78 16.85
CA GLU A 157 8.50 19.95 16.47
C GLU A 157 7.69 18.66 16.70
N ASP A 158 6.38 18.79 16.66
CA ASP A 158 5.45 17.66 16.65
C ASP A 158 5.49 16.94 15.29
N PHE A 159 4.96 15.70 15.23
CA PHE A 159 4.99 14.85 14.07
C PHE A 159 3.60 14.43 13.61
N ILE A 160 3.41 14.39 12.30
CA ILE A 160 2.41 13.58 11.63
C ILE A 160 3.17 12.47 10.90
N LEU A 161 2.72 11.25 11.02
CA LEU A 161 3.28 10.12 10.27
C LEU A 161 2.24 9.69 9.24
N GLY A 162 2.67 9.32 8.04
CA GLY A 162 1.72 8.85 7.05
C GLY A 162 2.38 8.08 5.93
N GLY A 163 1.56 7.35 5.19
CA GLY A 163 1.98 6.63 4.00
C GLY A 163 0.81 5.94 3.32
N HIS A 164 1.03 5.55 2.09
CA HIS A 164 0.11 4.79 1.28
C HIS A 164 0.60 3.35 1.14
N SER A 165 -0.31 2.38 1.07
CA SER A 165 0.04 0.96 0.94
C SER A 165 0.92 0.48 2.11
N LYS A 166 1.99 -0.29 1.86
CA LYS A 166 2.98 -0.65 2.88
C LYS A 166 3.45 0.57 3.69
N GLY A 167 3.58 1.77 3.07
CA GLY A 167 3.95 2.99 3.76
C GLY A 167 3.00 3.39 4.90
N GLY A 168 1.69 3.13 4.74
CA GLY A 168 0.71 3.31 5.82
C GLY A 168 0.94 2.37 6.99
N ASN A 169 1.24 1.09 6.73
CA ASN A 169 1.64 0.12 7.73
C ASN A 169 2.94 0.55 8.45
N LEU A 170 3.95 1.01 7.69
CA LEU A 170 5.21 1.51 8.25
C LEU A 170 5.00 2.72 9.17
N ALA A 171 4.11 3.64 8.82
CA ALA A 171 3.78 4.80 9.64
C ALA A 171 3.18 4.41 11.00
N VAL A 172 2.24 3.45 10.98
CA VAL A 172 1.65 2.90 12.21
C VAL A 172 2.70 2.15 13.02
N TYR A 173 3.48 1.26 12.39
CA TYR A 173 4.50 0.47 13.07
C TYR A 173 5.56 1.35 13.74
N ALA A 174 6.05 2.39 13.03
CA ALA A 174 6.99 3.35 13.59
C ALA A 174 6.41 4.07 14.82
N ALA A 175 5.15 4.50 14.79
CA ALA A 175 4.50 5.14 15.92
C ALA A 175 4.34 4.21 17.13
N VAL A 176 4.06 2.93 16.90
CA VAL A 176 3.91 1.92 17.96
C VAL A 176 5.24 1.67 18.67
N PHE A 177 6.32 1.48 17.91
CA PHE A 177 7.59 0.99 18.43
C PHE A 177 8.71 2.03 18.53
N CYS A 178 8.45 3.31 18.23
CA CYS A 178 9.42 4.38 18.52
C CYS A 178 9.66 4.55 20.02
N GLU A 179 10.72 5.26 20.37
CA GLU A 179 11.04 5.65 21.74
C GLU A 179 9.83 6.32 22.40
N ASP A 180 9.54 5.98 23.66
CA ASP A 180 8.33 6.45 24.37
C ASP A 180 8.23 7.98 24.47
N GLU A 181 9.36 8.67 24.48
CA GLU A 181 9.47 10.13 24.52
C GLU A 181 8.95 10.81 23.23
N ILE A 182 8.92 10.06 22.12
CA ILE A 182 8.47 10.55 20.81
C ILE A 182 6.94 10.44 20.69
N LYS A 183 6.33 9.40 21.28
CA LYS A 183 4.89 9.13 21.15
C LYS A 183 3.98 10.32 21.49
N PRO A 184 4.24 11.14 22.53
CA PRO A 184 3.43 12.34 22.81
C PRO A 184 3.50 13.40 21.71
N LYS A 185 4.62 13.47 20.98
CA LYS A 185 4.82 14.42 19.86
C LYS A 185 4.09 14.00 18.60
N ILE A 186 3.74 12.72 18.44
CA ILE A 186 2.96 12.24 17.29
C ILE A 186 1.52 12.71 17.48
N LYS A 187 1.02 13.55 16.57
CA LYS A 187 -0.35 14.10 16.62
C LYS A 187 -1.34 13.29 15.82
N LYS A 188 -0.89 12.73 14.70
CA LYS A 188 -1.74 11.98 13.77
C LYS A 188 -0.92 10.93 13.03
N ILE A 189 -1.56 9.81 12.68
CA ILE A 189 -0.95 8.72 11.92
C ILE A 189 -1.93 8.37 10.80
N ILE A 190 -1.50 8.53 9.54
CA ILE A 190 -2.30 8.28 8.36
C ILE A 190 -1.92 6.94 7.75
N ASN A 191 -2.88 6.05 7.69
CA ASN A 191 -2.79 4.78 6.99
C ASN A 191 -3.71 4.80 5.76
N ALA A 192 -3.16 5.11 4.59
CA ALA A 192 -3.91 5.12 3.34
C ALA A 192 -3.78 3.75 2.65
N ASP A 193 -4.79 2.91 2.79
CA ASP A 193 -4.92 1.55 2.22
C ASP A 193 -3.71 0.64 2.49
N GLY A 194 -3.07 0.80 3.66
CA GLY A 194 -1.99 -0.08 4.09
C GLY A 194 -2.53 -1.30 4.85
N PRO A 195 -1.82 -2.44 4.78
CA PRO A 195 -2.21 -3.65 5.50
C PRO A 195 -2.17 -3.43 7.02
N GLY A 196 -2.95 -4.20 7.74
CA GLY A 196 -2.91 -4.27 9.19
C GLY A 196 -1.70 -5.04 9.72
N PHE A 197 -1.84 -5.63 10.89
CA PHE A 197 -0.74 -6.28 11.60
C PHE A 197 -1.13 -7.68 12.07
N ASP A 198 -0.14 -8.48 12.44
CA ASP A 198 -0.36 -9.67 13.22
C ASP A 198 -0.95 -9.32 14.59
N LYS A 199 -1.65 -10.26 15.19
CA LYS A 199 -2.25 -10.10 16.52
C LYS A 199 -1.23 -9.78 17.60
N SER A 200 0.01 -10.26 17.47
CA SER A 200 1.10 -9.96 18.40
C SER A 200 1.39 -8.46 18.48
N VAL A 201 1.23 -7.72 17.38
CA VAL A 201 1.43 -6.26 17.33
C VAL A 201 0.22 -5.51 17.90
N ILE A 202 -0.99 -5.80 17.41
CA ILE A 202 -2.19 -5.05 17.82
C ILE A 202 -2.57 -5.24 19.30
N GLN A 203 -2.17 -6.36 19.91
CA GLN A 203 -2.43 -6.65 21.32
C GLN A 203 -1.43 -5.98 22.27
N THR A 204 -0.38 -5.32 21.76
CA THR A 204 0.61 -4.66 22.60
C THR A 204 0.05 -3.44 23.33
N PRO A 205 0.53 -3.14 24.56
CA PRO A 205 0.22 -1.88 25.22
C PRO A 205 0.66 -0.66 24.40
N GLU A 206 1.73 -0.78 23.63
CA GLU A 206 2.31 0.25 22.75
C GLU A 206 1.33 0.64 21.64
N TYR A 207 0.68 -0.34 21.00
CA TYR A 207 -0.34 -0.09 19.99
C TYR A 207 -1.52 0.72 20.58
N ARG A 208 -1.97 0.37 21.78
CA ARG A 208 -3.06 1.07 22.47
C ARG A 208 -2.73 2.53 22.79
N LYS A 209 -1.46 2.87 23.06
CA LYS A 209 -1.01 4.25 23.31
C LYS A 209 -1.23 5.15 22.07
N VAL A 210 -1.15 4.61 20.87
CA VAL A 210 -1.26 5.37 19.62
C VAL A 210 -2.57 5.15 18.85
N LEU A 211 -3.37 4.16 19.23
CA LEU A 211 -4.60 3.74 18.54
C LEU A 211 -5.52 4.90 18.16
N LYS A 212 -5.77 5.83 19.10
CA LYS A 212 -6.66 6.99 18.88
C LYS A 212 -6.09 8.04 17.92
N LYS A 213 -4.83 7.92 17.53
CA LYS A 213 -4.14 8.83 16.59
C LYS A 213 -4.13 8.28 15.17
N ILE A 214 -4.52 7.01 14.98
CA ILE A 214 -4.52 6.33 13.69
C ILE A 214 -5.81 6.69 12.95
N GLU A 215 -5.64 7.18 11.73
CA GLU A 215 -6.71 7.43 10.77
C GLU A 215 -6.46 6.54 9.55
N THR A 216 -7.29 5.50 9.39
CA THR A 216 -7.18 4.53 8.30
C THR A 216 -8.24 4.80 7.25
N TYR A 217 -7.80 4.92 6.00
CA TYR A 217 -8.65 5.13 4.82
C TYR A 217 -8.46 3.96 3.86
N ILE A 218 -9.56 3.34 3.43
CA ILE A 218 -9.52 2.24 2.47
C ILE A 218 -10.52 2.48 1.34
N PRO A 219 -10.19 2.17 0.08
CA PRO A 219 -11.18 2.26 -1.00
C PRO A 219 -12.25 1.17 -0.86
N GLN A 220 -13.39 1.38 -1.51
CA GLN A 220 -14.56 0.49 -1.39
C GLN A 220 -14.32 -0.97 -1.80
N SER A 221 -13.37 -1.22 -2.69
CA SER A 221 -12.95 -2.58 -3.07
C SER A 221 -11.55 -2.90 -2.60
N SER A 222 -11.14 -2.33 -1.46
CA SER A 222 -9.81 -2.56 -0.90
C SER A 222 -9.53 -4.05 -0.75
N VAL A 223 -8.33 -4.41 -1.15
CA VAL A 223 -7.69 -5.71 -0.94
C VAL A 223 -6.57 -5.55 0.07
N VAL A 224 -5.64 -4.63 -0.19
CA VAL A 224 -4.43 -4.41 0.61
C VAL A 224 -4.76 -3.92 2.01
N GLY A 225 -5.56 -2.85 2.13
CA GLY A 225 -5.94 -2.26 3.43
C GLY A 225 -6.85 -3.13 4.28
N ARG A 226 -7.17 -4.34 3.82
CA ARG A 226 -7.94 -5.34 4.58
C ARG A 226 -7.16 -6.63 4.85
N LEU A 227 -5.88 -6.66 4.46
CA LEU A 227 -4.97 -7.74 4.84
C LEU A 227 -4.60 -7.60 6.32
N LEU A 228 -4.49 -8.74 7.00
CA LEU A 228 -4.17 -8.83 8.43
C LEU A 228 -5.22 -8.18 9.32
N GLU A 229 -4.87 -7.83 10.57
CA GLU A 229 -5.83 -7.32 11.55
C GLU A 229 -5.63 -5.81 11.78
N HIS A 230 -6.76 -5.10 11.93
CA HIS A 230 -6.85 -3.71 12.33
C HIS A 230 -7.68 -3.63 13.61
N GLU A 231 -7.28 -2.82 14.57
CA GLU A 231 -8.07 -2.53 15.78
C GLU A 231 -8.74 -1.15 15.69
N GLU A 232 -8.15 -0.23 14.90
CA GLU A 232 -8.75 1.06 14.60
C GLU A 232 -9.91 0.95 13.61
N GLU A 233 -10.85 1.89 13.70
CA GLU A 233 -11.90 2.03 12.70
C GLU A 233 -11.33 2.62 11.40
N TYR A 234 -11.70 2.04 10.27
CA TYR A 234 -11.31 2.57 8.96
C TYR A 234 -12.49 3.29 8.28
N GLN A 235 -12.16 4.30 7.50
CA GLN A 235 -13.10 5.05 6.69
C GLN A 235 -13.09 4.49 5.26
N VAL A 236 -14.27 4.14 4.73
CA VAL A 236 -14.37 3.60 3.37
C VAL A 236 -14.52 4.75 2.38
N ILE A 237 -13.59 4.83 1.42
CA ILE A 237 -13.48 5.92 0.47
C ILE A 237 -13.98 5.46 -0.90
N LYS A 238 -14.74 6.35 -1.56
CA LYS A 238 -15.19 6.14 -2.92
C LYS A 238 -14.03 6.28 -3.90
N SER A 239 -13.89 5.31 -4.80
CA SER A 239 -12.95 5.35 -5.91
C SER A 239 -13.69 5.25 -7.24
N ASN A 240 -13.16 5.89 -8.27
CA ASN A 240 -13.68 5.84 -9.65
C ASN A 240 -13.17 4.61 -10.42
N GLN A 241 -12.23 3.86 -9.87
CA GLN A 241 -11.68 2.65 -10.44
C GLN A 241 -12.40 1.39 -9.95
N LYS A 242 -12.02 0.21 -10.44
CA LYS A 242 -12.59 -1.08 -10.08
C LYS A 242 -11.53 -2.04 -9.54
N GLY A 243 -11.96 -2.96 -8.66
CA GLY A 243 -11.11 -4.02 -8.15
C GLY A 243 -9.80 -3.49 -7.52
N PHE A 244 -8.69 -4.13 -7.84
CA PHE A 244 -7.37 -3.77 -7.31
C PHE A 244 -6.88 -2.37 -7.72
N MET A 245 -7.35 -1.86 -8.87
CA MET A 245 -6.98 -0.50 -9.33
C MET A 245 -7.47 0.61 -8.40
N GLN A 246 -8.39 0.32 -7.49
CA GLN A 246 -8.81 1.27 -6.45
C GLN A 246 -7.72 1.53 -5.39
N HIS A 247 -6.69 0.68 -5.34
CA HIS A 247 -5.51 0.90 -4.50
C HIS A 247 -4.73 2.15 -4.89
N ASP A 248 -4.85 2.60 -6.14
CA ASP A 248 -4.27 3.85 -6.59
C ASP A 248 -4.99 5.04 -5.94
N ILE A 249 -4.27 5.80 -5.13
CA ILE A 249 -4.79 6.96 -4.39
C ILE A 249 -5.29 8.08 -5.33
N PHE A 250 -4.80 8.16 -6.58
CA PHE A 250 -5.30 9.11 -7.57
C PHE A 250 -6.72 8.80 -8.05
N SER A 251 -7.19 7.56 -7.83
CA SER A 251 -8.55 7.14 -8.15
C SER A 251 -9.59 7.54 -7.08
N TRP A 252 -9.15 8.05 -5.92
CA TRP A 252 -10.03 8.38 -4.81
C TRP A 252 -10.76 9.70 -5.08
N GLU A 253 -12.08 9.68 -4.88
CA GLU A 253 -12.93 10.82 -5.21
C GLU A 253 -12.97 11.85 -4.08
N ILE A 254 -12.87 13.13 -4.46
CA ILE A 254 -12.79 14.28 -3.56
C ILE A 254 -14.01 15.17 -3.77
N GLU A 255 -14.57 15.66 -2.67
CA GLU A 255 -15.59 16.72 -2.63
C GLU A 255 -15.18 17.79 -1.63
N GLY A 256 -14.95 19.02 -2.12
CA GLY A 256 -14.42 20.11 -1.31
C GLY A 256 -13.03 19.76 -0.75
N ASP A 257 -12.93 19.68 0.57
CA ASP A 257 -11.69 19.40 1.32
C ASP A 257 -11.66 17.98 1.91
N LYS A 258 -12.54 17.10 1.44
CA LYS A 258 -12.73 15.76 1.99
C LYS A 258 -12.77 14.70 0.91
N LEU A 259 -12.30 13.51 1.28
CA LEU A 259 -12.55 12.30 0.51
C LEU A 259 -14.03 11.92 0.61
N ILE A 260 -14.63 11.47 -0.50
CA ILE A 260 -16.02 11.00 -0.49
C ILE A 260 -16.06 9.66 0.23
N ARG A 261 -16.83 9.61 1.31
CA ARG A 261 -17.03 8.40 2.11
C ARG A 261 -18.25 7.63 1.67
N ILE A 262 -18.19 6.32 1.81
CA ILE A 262 -19.32 5.41 1.64
C ILE A 262 -19.46 4.51 2.86
N GLU A 263 -20.66 3.97 3.08
CA GLU A 263 -20.97 3.23 4.31
C GLU A 263 -20.23 1.89 4.43
N ARG A 264 -19.94 1.21 3.32
CA ARG A 264 -19.43 -0.16 3.33
C ARG A 264 -18.50 -0.44 2.15
N VAL A 265 -17.61 -1.38 2.36
CA VAL A 265 -16.84 -2.01 1.28
C VAL A 265 -17.75 -2.87 0.40
N THR A 266 -17.31 -3.15 -0.81
CA THR A 266 -18.05 -4.00 -1.76
C THR A 266 -18.05 -5.47 -1.30
N THR A 267 -19.08 -6.22 -1.69
CA THR A 267 -19.17 -7.67 -1.44
C THR A 267 -17.94 -8.42 -1.97
N ASN A 268 -17.38 -8.01 -3.09
CA ASN A 268 -16.16 -8.63 -3.64
C ASN A 268 -14.96 -8.43 -2.70
N SER A 269 -14.80 -7.25 -2.10
CA SER A 269 -13.78 -7.02 -1.08
C SER A 269 -13.99 -7.90 0.15
N GLU A 270 -15.24 -8.06 0.61
CA GLU A 270 -15.56 -8.96 1.74
C GLU A 270 -15.23 -10.41 1.42
N ILE A 271 -15.59 -10.90 0.23
CA ILE A 271 -15.28 -12.27 -0.23
C ILE A 271 -13.77 -12.47 -0.27
N PHE A 272 -13.04 -11.56 -0.92
CA PHE A 272 -11.58 -11.68 -1.06
C PHE A 272 -10.88 -11.71 0.31
N ASN A 273 -11.24 -10.79 1.21
CA ASN A 273 -10.71 -10.79 2.57
C ASN A 273 -11.06 -12.08 3.33
N GLY A 274 -12.28 -12.58 3.17
CA GLY A 274 -12.69 -13.85 3.76
C GLY A 274 -11.84 -15.03 3.27
N ILE A 275 -11.54 -15.09 1.96
CA ILE A 275 -10.68 -16.12 1.37
C ILE A 275 -9.27 -16.07 1.97
N LEU A 276 -8.66 -14.89 2.03
CA LEU A 276 -7.31 -14.73 2.58
C LEU A 276 -7.26 -15.06 4.08
N ARG A 277 -8.24 -14.59 4.86
CA ARG A 277 -8.33 -14.93 6.29
C ARG A 277 -8.49 -16.43 6.52
N ASP A 278 -9.33 -17.11 5.72
CA ASP A 278 -9.51 -18.56 5.82
C ASP A 278 -8.23 -19.30 5.42
N TRP A 279 -7.54 -18.86 4.39
CA TRP A 279 -6.26 -19.43 3.97
C TRP A 279 -5.17 -19.23 5.04
N LEU A 280 -5.01 -18.00 5.57
CA LEU A 280 -4.07 -17.70 6.66
C LEU A 280 -4.35 -18.52 7.91
N LYS A 281 -5.63 -18.75 8.25
CA LYS A 281 -6.03 -19.57 9.39
C LYS A 281 -5.70 -21.06 9.23
N ASN A 282 -5.71 -21.56 8.01
CA ASN A 282 -5.48 -22.98 7.68
C ASN A 282 -4.04 -23.28 7.26
N THR A 283 -3.14 -22.30 7.40
CA THR A 283 -1.69 -22.44 7.09
C THR A 283 -0.85 -21.96 8.26
N THR A 284 0.31 -22.58 8.47
CA THR A 284 1.27 -22.10 9.48
C THR A 284 2.17 -20.99 8.89
N PRO A 285 2.84 -20.18 9.73
CA PRO A 285 3.84 -19.22 9.26
C PRO A 285 4.95 -19.89 8.42
N GLU A 286 5.41 -21.07 8.83
CA GLU A 286 6.45 -21.85 8.14
C GLU A 286 5.98 -22.28 6.75
N GLU A 287 4.77 -22.85 6.63
CA GLU A 287 4.19 -23.24 5.35
C GLU A 287 4.06 -22.06 4.39
N ARG A 288 3.66 -20.89 4.90
CA ARG A 288 3.58 -19.65 4.09
C ARG A 288 4.95 -19.19 3.64
N LYS A 289 5.92 -19.20 4.56
CA LYS A 289 7.31 -18.85 4.24
C LYS A 289 7.86 -19.75 3.12
N ASP A 290 7.79 -21.05 3.29
CA ASP A 290 8.33 -21.99 2.32
C ASP A 290 7.64 -21.86 0.95
N PHE A 291 6.32 -21.66 0.96
CA PHE A 291 5.56 -21.42 -0.27
C PHE A 291 5.98 -20.14 -0.99
N ILE A 292 6.08 -19.03 -0.27
CA ILE A 292 6.48 -17.73 -0.83
C ILE A 292 7.94 -17.78 -1.31
N ASP A 293 8.84 -18.38 -0.54
CA ASP A 293 10.25 -18.54 -0.93
C ASP A 293 10.37 -19.36 -2.21
N MET A 294 9.67 -20.48 -2.32
CA MET A 294 9.67 -21.30 -3.52
C MET A 294 9.11 -20.56 -4.74
N LEU A 295 8.03 -19.79 -4.58
CA LEU A 295 7.49 -18.99 -5.68
C LEU A 295 8.47 -17.88 -6.11
N TYR A 296 9.08 -17.22 -5.14
CA TYR A 296 10.05 -16.16 -5.42
C TYR A 296 11.28 -16.68 -6.15
N GLU A 297 11.84 -17.81 -5.72
CA GLU A 297 12.95 -18.46 -6.40
C GLU A 297 12.59 -18.83 -7.86
N ILE A 298 11.39 -19.37 -8.09
CA ILE A 298 10.91 -19.68 -9.44
C ILE A 298 10.85 -18.40 -10.30
N ILE A 299 10.35 -17.32 -9.75
CA ILE A 299 10.27 -16.03 -10.41
C ILE A 299 11.66 -15.48 -10.75
N LEU A 300 12.61 -15.57 -9.83
CA LEU A 300 13.99 -15.11 -10.03
C LEU A 300 14.70 -15.83 -11.20
N THR A 301 14.32 -17.05 -11.55
CA THR A 301 14.90 -17.76 -12.73
C THR A 301 14.63 -17.04 -14.04
N THR A 302 13.62 -16.16 -14.10
CA THR A 302 13.30 -15.32 -15.26
C THR A 302 14.24 -14.13 -15.42
N LYS A 303 15.14 -13.88 -14.44
CA LYS A 303 15.99 -12.69 -14.35
C LYS A 303 15.22 -11.36 -14.30
N ALA A 304 13.93 -11.40 -13.99
CA ALA A 304 13.15 -10.21 -13.73
C ALA A 304 13.60 -9.58 -12.40
N THR A 305 13.67 -8.25 -12.36
CA THR A 305 13.95 -7.45 -11.17
C THR A 305 12.73 -6.62 -10.75
N GLU A 306 11.88 -6.34 -11.72
CA GLU A 306 10.63 -5.60 -11.54
C GLU A 306 9.42 -6.37 -12.10
N VAL A 307 8.25 -6.06 -11.59
CA VAL A 307 6.99 -6.63 -12.10
C VAL A 307 6.74 -6.25 -13.56
N SER A 308 7.14 -5.05 -13.97
CA SER A 308 7.06 -4.60 -15.36
C SER A 308 7.84 -5.46 -16.34
N ASP A 309 8.89 -6.13 -15.88
CA ASP A 309 9.70 -7.05 -16.71
C ASP A 309 8.88 -8.21 -17.25
N PHE A 310 7.77 -8.58 -16.58
CA PHE A 310 6.89 -9.65 -17.07
C PHE A 310 6.05 -9.25 -18.29
N ARG A 311 5.95 -7.98 -18.61
CA ARG A 311 5.30 -7.51 -19.84
C ARG A 311 6.14 -7.78 -21.10
N ILE A 312 7.46 -7.88 -20.91
CA ILE A 312 8.42 -8.15 -21.98
C ILE A 312 8.75 -9.64 -21.98
N ASP A 313 8.66 -10.30 -23.12
CA ASP A 313 8.92 -11.75 -23.28
C ASP A 313 8.06 -12.65 -22.37
N THR A 314 6.81 -12.27 -22.10
CA THR A 314 5.88 -12.98 -21.21
C THR A 314 5.85 -14.50 -21.45
N VAL A 315 5.72 -14.93 -22.71
CA VAL A 315 5.65 -16.36 -23.07
C VAL A 315 6.94 -17.10 -22.69
N LYS A 316 8.11 -16.47 -22.93
CA LYS A 316 9.42 -17.03 -22.57
C LYS A 316 9.55 -17.16 -21.04
N LYS A 317 9.16 -16.14 -20.30
CA LYS A 317 9.21 -16.14 -18.82
C LYS A 317 8.25 -17.16 -18.21
N ILE A 318 7.04 -17.27 -18.73
CA ILE A 318 6.12 -18.34 -18.32
C ILE A 318 6.73 -19.73 -18.61
N GLY A 319 7.35 -19.92 -19.76
CA GLY A 319 8.06 -21.15 -20.08
C GLY A 319 9.20 -21.47 -19.09
N GLN A 320 9.97 -20.47 -18.67
CA GLN A 320 11.01 -20.61 -17.65
C GLN A 320 10.41 -21.00 -16.28
N ILE A 321 9.36 -20.32 -15.84
CA ILE A 321 8.63 -20.62 -14.59
C ILE A 321 8.15 -22.07 -14.59
N LEU A 322 7.47 -22.50 -15.66
CA LEU A 322 6.97 -23.87 -15.77
C LEU A 322 8.09 -24.92 -15.80
N THR A 323 9.19 -24.62 -16.47
CA THR A 323 10.35 -25.50 -16.53
C THR A 323 11.00 -25.63 -15.16
N THR A 324 11.19 -24.51 -14.45
CA THR A 324 11.76 -24.50 -13.09
C THR A 324 10.86 -25.27 -12.13
N TYR A 325 9.56 -25.05 -12.16
CA TYR A 325 8.60 -25.80 -11.35
C TYR A 325 8.68 -27.31 -11.63
N LYS A 326 8.69 -27.72 -12.91
CA LYS A 326 8.80 -29.14 -13.29
C LYS A 326 10.07 -29.82 -12.79
N ASN A 327 11.18 -29.07 -12.73
CA ASN A 327 12.50 -29.59 -12.31
C ASN A 327 12.70 -29.56 -10.79
N ARG A 328 11.75 -29.02 -10.01
CA ARG A 328 11.82 -29.08 -8.54
C ARG A 328 11.64 -30.50 -8.01
N LYS A 329 12.11 -30.72 -6.78
CA LYS A 329 11.88 -31.95 -6.04
C LYS A 329 10.38 -32.20 -5.87
N GLU A 330 10.00 -33.47 -5.83
CA GLU A 330 8.59 -33.86 -5.66
C GLU A 330 7.99 -33.35 -4.32
N GLU A 331 8.82 -33.20 -3.29
CA GLU A 331 8.43 -32.64 -1.99
C GLU A 331 8.00 -31.18 -2.12
N ASP A 332 8.80 -30.33 -2.79
CA ASP A 332 8.50 -28.92 -3.05
C ASP A 332 7.21 -28.77 -3.88
N LYS A 333 7.05 -29.60 -4.92
CA LYS A 333 5.84 -29.59 -5.75
C LYS A 333 4.59 -29.92 -4.93
N LYS A 334 4.67 -30.94 -4.07
CA LYS A 334 3.56 -31.32 -3.18
C LYS A 334 3.18 -30.19 -2.23
N GLU A 335 4.17 -29.48 -1.69
CA GLU A 335 3.91 -28.35 -0.79
C GLU A 335 3.24 -27.18 -1.55
N ILE A 336 3.76 -26.80 -2.72
CA ILE A 336 3.14 -25.77 -3.58
C ILE A 336 1.70 -26.19 -3.93
N GLU A 337 1.48 -27.44 -4.35
CA GLU A 337 0.15 -27.93 -4.68
C GLU A 337 -0.79 -27.94 -3.47
N LYS A 338 -0.31 -28.27 -2.29
CA LYS A 338 -1.07 -28.23 -1.03
C LYS A 338 -1.54 -26.80 -0.76
N MET A 339 -0.64 -25.83 -0.82
CA MET A 339 -0.96 -24.43 -0.57
C MET A 339 -1.98 -23.88 -1.57
N ILE A 340 -1.84 -24.23 -2.85
CA ILE A 340 -2.81 -23.87 -3.90
C ILE A 340 -4.16 -24.53 -3.64
N LYS A 341 -4.19 -25.82 -3.29
CA LYS A 341 -5.43 -26.56 -2.98
C LYS A 341 -6.15 -25.93 -1.76
N LEU A 342 -5.41 -25.49 -0.75
CA LEU A 342 -5.97 -24.80 0.40
C LEU A 342 -6.60 -23.46 -0.03
N LEU A 343 -5.93 -22.69 -0.87
CA LEU A 343 -6.47 -21.42 -1.39
C LEU A 343 -7.76 -21.64 -2.20
N ILE A 344 -7.78 -22.65 -3.06
CA ILE A 344 -8.99 -23.05 -3.83
C ILE A 344 -10.11 -23.47 -2.88
N SER A 345 -9.79 -24.26 -1.86
CA SER A 345 -10.76 -24.73 -0.87
C SER A 345 -11.37 -23.55 -0.10
N SER A 346 -10.55 -22.62 0.38
CA SER A 346 -10.99 -21.38 1.04
C SER A 346 -11.89 -20.55 0.12
N THR A 347 -11.52 -20.45 -1.16
CA THR A 347 -12.32 -19.73 -2.17
C THR A 347 -13.70 -20.35 -2.31
N ILE A 348 -13.79 -21.67 -2.50
CA ILE A 348 -15.06 -22.40 -2.64
C ILE A 348 -15.92 -22.22 -1.38
N LYS A 349 -15.31 -22.36 -0.20
CA LYS A 349 -15.98 -22.23 1.09
C LYS A 349 -16.60 -20.84 1.24
N ILE A 350 -15.80 -19.78 1.10
CA ILE A 350 -16.25 -18.40 1.33
C ILE A 350 -17.30 -17.95 0.30
N ILE A 351 -17.17 -18.34 -0.97
CA ILE A 351 -18.19 -18.05 -1.98
C ILE A 351 -19.52 -18.76 -1.62
N ARG A 352 -19.48 -20.00 -1.13
CA ARG A 352 -20.68 -20.71 -0.69
C ARG A 352 -21.33 -20.02 0.51
N GLU A 353 -20.55 -19.60 1.49
CA GLU A 353 -21.03 -18.88 2.68
C GLU A 353 -21.64 -17.54 2.30
N SER A 354 -20.99 -16.76 1.43
CA SER A 354 -21.51 -15.48 0.93
C SER A 354 -22.86 -15.66 0.23
N ARG A 355 -22.98 -16.63 -0.68
CA ARG A 355 -24.25 -16.95 -1.36
C ARG A 355 -25.35 -17.43 -0.41
N ARG A 356 -24.99 -18.14 0.67
CA ARG A 356 -25.94 -18.57 1.70
C ARG A 356 -26.45 -17.39 2.52
N ASN A 357 -25.57 -16.48 2.89
CA ASN A 357 -25.92 -15.26 3.63
C ASN A 357 -26.78 -14.31 2.77
N GLU A 358 -26.51 -14.21 1.49
CA GLU A 358 -27.36 -13.49 0.55
C GLU A 358 -28.77 -14.13 0.48
N LYS A 359 -28.89 -15.43 0.36
CA LYS A 359 -30.20 -16.11 0.38
C LYS A 359 -30.98 -15.86 1.67
N VAL A 360 -30.31 -15.76 2.80
CA VAL A 360 -30.96 -15.43 4.10
C VAL A 360 -31.42 -13.98 4.13
N LYS A 361 -30.67 -13.05 3.55
CA LYS A 361 -31.09 -11.65 3.37
C LYS A 361 -32.25 -11.52 2.35
N TRP A 362 -32.32 -12.39 1.34
CA TRP A 362 -33.34 -12.37 0.29
C TRP A 362 -34.74 -12.85 0.74
N HIS A 363 -34.85 -13.53 1.85
CA HIS A 363 -36.19 -13.85 2.40
C HIS A 363 -36.91 -12.60 2.93
N ASN A 364 -36.24 -11.43 2.98
CA ASN A 364 -36.80 -10.16 3.44
C ASN A 364 -36.89 -9.05 2.37
N GLN A 365 -36.44 -9.26 1.15
CA GLN A 365 -36.56 -8.27 0.04
C GLN A 365 -36.56 -8.95 -1.33
N ALA A 366 -37.40 -8.47 -2.28
CA ALA A 366 -37.69 -9.07 -3.58
C ALA A 366 -36.50 -9.18 -4.57
N PRO A 367 -36.51 -10.13 -5.54
CA PRO A 367 -35.35 -10.60 -6.25
C PRO A 367 -34.89 -9.74 -7.46
N ILE A 368 -33.57 -9.53 -7.58
CA ILE A 368 -32.91 -9.11 -8.83
C ILE A 368 -32.22 -10.32 -9.45
N ARG A 369 -32.51 -10.61 -10.71
CA ARG A 369 -31.93 -11.72 -11.47
C ARG A 369 -30.51 -11.39 -11.91
N ILE A 370 -29.54 -12.24 -11.54
CA ILE A 370 -28.18 -12.22 -12.08
C ILE A 370 -28.05 -13.31 -13.14
N HIS A 371 -27.72 -12.94 -14.37
CA HIS A 371 -27.35 -13.89 -15.42
C HIS A 371 -25.90 -14.35 -15.22
N LEU A 372 -25.75 -15.63 -14.93
CA LEU A 372 -24.46 -16.32 -14.93
C LEU A 372 -24.16 -16.85 -16.34
N ASN A 373 -23.15 -16.31 -17.00
CA ASN A 373 -22.59 -16.90 -18.20
C ASN A 373 -21.69 -18.07 -17.80
N LYS A 374 -22.00 -19.27 -18.33
CA LYS A 374 -21.24 -20.49 -18.11
C LYS A 374 -20.00 -20.48 -18.99
N SER A 375 -18.86 -20.17 -18.44
CA SER A 375 -17.57 -20.68 -18.91
C SER A 375 -16.53 -20.52 -17.82
N ILE A 376 -16.36 -21.59 -17.04
CA ILE A 376 -15.23 -21.74 -16.16
C ILE A 376 -14.12 -22.38 -17.01
N HIS A 377 -13.23 -21.56 -17.54
CA HIS A 377 -11.90 -22.00 -17.91
C HIS A 377 -10.99 -21.65 -16.74
N MET A 378 -10.46 -22.67 -16.11
CA MET A 378 -9.41 -22.54 -15.09
C MET A 378 -8.15 -21.97 -15.74
N GLY A 379 -7.64 -20.95 -15.15
CA GLY A 379 -6.31 -20.43 -15.47
C GLY A 379 -6.33 -18.94 -15.78
N VAL A 380 -5.75 -18.18 -14.88
CA VAL A 380 -5.35 -16.78 -15.15
C VAL A 380 -6.48 -15.77 -15.06
N PHE A 381 -6.88 -15.39 -13.85
CA PHE A 381 -7.46 -14.10 -13.57
C PHE A 381 -6.33 -13.09 -13.34
N ILE A 382 -5.61 -12.75 -14.40
CA ILE A 382 -4.77 -11.55 -14.49
C ILE A 382 -4.77 -11.18 -15.98
N TRP A 383 -5.29 -9.98 -16.28
CA TRP A 383 -5.10 -9.28 -17.54
C TRP A 383 -5.97 -9.69 -18.76
N GLU A 384 -7.17 -9.13 -18.82
CA GLU A 384 -7.76 -8.68 -20.08
C GLU A 384 -8.75 -7.56 -19.80
N GLU A 385 -8.28 -6.33 -19.88
CA GLU A 385 -9.02 -5.11 -20.21
C GLU A 385 -8.05 -3.93 -20.22
N TYR A 386 -7.23 -3.86 -21.29
CA TYR A 386 -6.67 -2.60 -21.79
C TYR A 386 -6.46 -2.73 -23.30
N GLN A 387 -7.44 -2.31 -24.06
CA GLN A 387 -7.30 -1.59 -25.32
C GLN A 387 -8.09 -0.31 -25.23
#